data_be5d8875d4cce86c16cbd8f33efbd17b
#
_entry.id   be5d8875d4cce86c16cbd8f33efbd17b
#
_cell.length_a   1.000
_cell.length_b   1.000
_cell.length_c   1.000
_cell.angle_alpha   90.00
_cell.angle_beta   90.00
_cell.angle_gamma   90.00
#
_symmetry.space_group_name_H-M   'P 1'
#
loop_
_entity.id
_entity.type
_entity.pdbx_description
1 polymer ?
#
loop_
_entity_poly.entity_id
_entity_poly.type
_entity_poly.pdbx_seq_one_letter_code
_entity_poly.pdbx_strand_id
1 'polypeptide(L)'
;MGEPEAALASLERFIALADVVKVSDEDIEWLTGGSPIDEVVERWLGMGPALVVVTCGKHGSLAVTSSGLRVTKTPGDVAVVDTVGAGDSFMGGIIDAMWGMGLRGGEARETLRTLSEEQVRAIIDRASAVSDVTVSRKGANPPWAHELS
;
A
#
# COMPACT_ATOMS: atom_id res chain seq x y z
N MET A 1 1.88 -7.81 22.56
CA MET A 1 1.30 -6.78 21.67
C MET A 1 0.43 -5.87 22.51
N GLY A 2 0.49 -4.57 22.26
CA GLY A 2 -0.32 -3.60 22.99
C GLY A 2 -1.82 -3.72 22.70
N GLU A 3 -2.63 -2.98 23.47
CA GLU A 3 -4.07 -2.87 23.22
C GLU A 3 -4.31 -2.27 21.82
N PRO A 4 -5.20 -2.82 20.99
CA PRO A 4 -5.48 -2.33 19.64
C PRO A 4 -5.81 -0.84 19.58
N GLU A 5 -6.61 -0.34 20.52
CA GLU A 5 -6.99 1.08 20.60
C GLU A 5 -5.77 2.01 20.81
N ALA A 6 -4.83 1.62 21.68
CA ALA A 6 -3.62 2.39 21.91
C ALA A 6 -2.68 2.34 20.67
N ALA A 7 -2.63 1.20 20.00
CA ALA A 7 -1.89 1.04 18.74
C ALA A 7 -2.50 1.91 17.64
N LEU A 8 -3.81 1.90 17.47
CA LEU A 8 -4.52 2.72 16.50
C LEU A 8 -4.29 4.21 16.75
N ALA A 9 -4.45 4.67 18.00
CA ALA A 9 -4.22 6.07 18.36
C ALA A 9 -2.77 6.52 18.07
N SER A 10 -1.79 5.65 18.34
CA SER A 10 -0.40 5.94 18.00
C SER A 10 -0.17 5.98 16.50
N LEU A 11 -0.72 5.01 15.76
CA LEU A 11 -0.61 4.93 14.30
C LEU A 11 -1.23 6.16 13.63
N GLU A 12 -2.40 6.59 14.05
CA GLU A 12 -3.09 7.75 13.46
C GLU A 12 -2.30 9.06 13.62
N ARG A 13 -1.49 9.18 14.66
CA ARG A 13 -0.56 10.32 14.78
C ARG A 13 0.51 10.31 13.69
N PHE A 14 0.98 9.13 13.25
CA PHE A 14 1.90 9.01 12.13
C PHE A 14 1.18 9.15 10.79
N ILE A 15 -0.01 8.60 10.66
CA ILE A 15 -0.84 8.73 9.44
C ILE A 15 -1.06 10.20 9.10
N ALA A 16 -1.35 11.05 10.09
CA ALA A 16 -1.55 12.48 9.89
C ALA A 16 -0.31 13.21 9.32
N LEU A 17 0.87 12.62 9.44
CA LEU A 17 2.13 13.14 8.91
C LEU A 17 2.59 12.47 7.62
N ALA A 18 1.94 11.37 7.22
CA ALA A 18 2.31 10.58 6.07
C ALA A 18 1.68 11.14 4.79
N ASP A 19 2.38 10.99 3.69
CA ASP A 19 1.85 11.28 2.35
C ASP A 19 1.24 10.04 1.70
N VAL A 20 1.79 8.86 1.99
CA VAL A 20 1.33 7.55 1.50
C VAL A 20 1.26 6.57 2.66
N VAL A 21 0.15 5.85 2.74
CA VAL A 21 -0.07 4.79 3.73
C VAL A 21 -0.33 3.48 3.02
N LYS A 22 0.35 2.42 3.44
CA LYS A 22 0.05 1.04 3.04
C LYS A 22 -0.31 0.25 4.29
N VAL A 23 -1.38 -0.53 4.22
CA VAL A 23 -1.89 -1.35 5.32
C VAL A 23 -2.47 -2.64 4.76
N SER A 24 -2.51 -3.71 5.55
CA SER A 24 -3.26 -4.92 5.21
C SER A 24 -4.70 -4.86 5.74
N ASP A 25 -5.61 -5.61 5.12
CA ASP A 25 -6.97 -5.80 5.62
C ASP A 25 -6.97 -6.45 7.02
N GLU A 26 -6.08 -7.39 7.26
CA GLU A 26 -5.90 -8.04 8.58
C GLU A 26 -5.47 -7.03 9.65
N ASP A 27 -4.56 -6.10 9.33
CA ASP A 27 -4.14 -5.04 10.25
C ASP A 27 -5.29 -4.07 10.55
N ILE A 28 -6.10 -3.72 9.55
CA ILE A 28 -7.30 -2.89 9.75
C ILE A 28 -8.28 -3.59 10.70
N GLU A 29 -8.55 -4.88 10.46
CA GLU A 29 -9.45 -5.67 11.30
C GLU A 29 -8.96 -5.68 12.76
N TRP A 30 -7.67 -5.96 12.96
CA TRP A 30 -7.09 -5.99 14.30
C TRP A 30 -7.11 -4.62 15.00
N LEU A 31 -6.74 -3.55 14.28
CA LEU A 31 -6.67 -2.19 14.85
C LEU A 31 -8.04 -1.62 15.21
N THR A 32 -9.06 -1.96 14.44
CA THR A 32 -10.38 -1.30 14.55
C THR A 32 -11.47 -2.20 15.13
N GLY A 33 -11.16 -3.48 15.35
CA GLY A 33 -12.16 -4.47 15.79
C GLY A 33 -13.17 -4.82 14.70
N GLY A 34 -12.81 -4.66 13.41
CA GLY A 34 -13.62 -5.06 12.26
C GLY A 34 -14.42 -3.94 11.61
N SER A 35 -13.99 -2.68 11.73
CA SER A 35 -14.60 -1.59 10.96
C SER A 35 -14.48 -1.82 9.45
N PRO A 36 -15.47 -1.41 8.64
CA PRO A 36 -15.40 -1.51 7.20
C PRO A 36 -14.15 -0.80 6.64
N ILE A 37 -13.45 -1.46 5.72
CA ILE A 37 -12.21 -0.92 5.11
C ILE A 37 -12.45 0.47 4.53
N ASP A 38 -13.57 0.68 3.84
CA ASP A 38 -13.88 1.95 3.20
C ASP A 38 -13.98 3.10 4.22
N GLU A 39 -14.60 2.87 5.37
CA GLU A 39 -14.71 3.88 6.43
C GLU A 39 -13.34 4.25 7.01
N VAL A 40 -12.49 3.24 7.21
CA VAL A 40 -11.13 3.45 7.74
C VAL A 40 -10.28 4.22 6.74
N VAL A 41 -10.34 3.85 5.47
CA VAL A 41 -9.59 4.51 4.39
C VAL A 41 -10.02 5.96 4.23
N GLU A 42 -11.33 6.24 4.20
CA GLU A 42 -11.86 7.61 4.13
C GLU A 42 -11.43 8.46 5.34
N ARG A 43 -11.51 7.89 6.53
CA ARG A 43 -11.06 8.55 7.76
C ARG A 43 -9.57 8.91 7.68
N TRP A 44 -8.72 7.98 7.26
CA TRP A 44 -7.28 8.22 7.17
C TRP A 44 -6.90 9.20 6.07
N LEU A 45 -7.54 9.14 4.91
CA LEU A 45 -7.36 10.16 3.86
C LEU A 45 -7.72 11.57 4.36
N GLY A 46 -8.76 11.67 5.19
CA GLY A 46 -9.14 12.94 5.83
C GLY A 46 -8.13 13.48 6.84
N MET A 47 -7.17 12.66 7.30
CA MET A 47 -6.10 13.07 8.23
C MET A 47 -4.89 13.71 7.55
N GLY A 48 -4.65 13.45 6.25
CA GLY A 48 -3.51 14.05 5.56
C GLY A 48 -2.93 13.29 4.38
N PRO A 49 -2.91 11.94 4.35
CA PRO A 49 -2.36 11.19 3.23
C PRO A 49 -3.00 11.54 1.89
N ALA A 50 -2.19 11.54 0.84
CA ALA A 50 -2.65 11.68 -0.53
C ALA A 50 -3.11 10.33 -1.13
N LEU A 51 -2.54 9.23 -0.62
CA LEU A 51 -2.78 7.87 -1.10
C LEU A 51 -2.81 6.89 0.07
N VAL A 52 -3.86 6.08 0.13
CA VAL A 52 -3.95 4.91 1.02
C VAL A 52 -4.09 3.66 0.16
N VAL A 53 -3.24 2.67 0.41
CA VAL A 53 -3.26 1.37 -0.28
C VAL A 53 -3.53 0.27 0.74
N VAL A 54 -4.57 -0.51 0.49
CA VAL A 54 -4.92 -1.68 1.31
C VAL A 54 -4.58 -2.95 0.53
N THR A 55 -3.77 -3.81 1.12
CA THR A 55 -3.50 -5.15 0.60
C THR A 55 -4.45 -6.17 1.22
N CYS A 56 -5.08 -7.01 0.40
CA CYS A 56 -6.08 -7.98 0.82
C CYS A 56 -5.66 -9.42 0.47
N GLY A 57 -4.38 -9.72 0.61
CA GLY A 57 -3.81 -11.03 0.34
C GLY A 57 -4.22 -11.59 -1.03
N LYS A 58 -4.83 -12.76 -1.05
CA LYS A 58 -5.32 -13.40 -2.28
C LYS A 58 -6.44 -12.64 -3.01
N HIS A 59 -6.99 -11.60 -2.41
CA HIS A 59 -8.04 -10.76 -3.03
C HIS A 59 -7.46 -9.53 -3.72
N GLY A 60 -6.15 -9.33 -3.65
CA GLY A 60 -5.47 -8.25 -4.35
C GLY A 60 -5.26 -7.00 -3.51
N SER A 61 -5.43 -5.84 -4.10
CA SER A 61 -5.23 -4.56 -3.43
C SER A 61 -6.20 -3.49 -3.90
N LEU A 62 -6.43 -2.52 -3.03
CA LEU A 62 -7.23 -1.32 -3.26
C LEU A 62 -6.35 -0.10 -3.01
N ALA A 63 -6.30 0.83 -3.95
CA ALA A 63 -5.68 2.13 -3.80
C ALA A 63 -6.75 3.22 -3.86
N VAL A 64 -6.74 4.13 -2.89
CA VAL A 64 -7.67 5.26 -2.82
C VAL A 64 -6.88 6.54 -2.62
N THR A 65 -7.17 7.55 -3.43
CA THR A 65 -6.52 8.87 -3.33
C THR A 65 -7.39 9.86 -2.57
N SER A 66 -6.76 10.91 -2.05
CA SER A 66 -7.48 12.04 -1.42
C SER A 66 -8.37 12.81 -2.40
N SER A 67 -8.17 12.65 -3.71
CA SER A 67 -9.06 13.21 -4.75
C SER A 67 -10.28 12.33 -5.07
N GLY A 68 -10.38 11.15 -4.45
CA GLY A 68 -11.51 10.23 -4.58
C GLY A 68 -11.36 9.15 -5.66
N LEU A 69 -10.19 9.03 -6.30
CA LEU A 69 -9.92 7.92 -7.21
C LEU A 69 -9.82 6.60 -6.43
N ARG A 70 -10.42 5.56 -6.98
CA ARG A 70 -10.36 4.19 -6.45
C ARG A 70 -9.89 3.24 -7.54
N VAL A 71 -8.79 2.56 -7.30
CA VAL A 71 -8.20 1.60 -8.24
C VAL A 71 -7.99 0.28 -7.51
N THR A 72 -8.52 -0.79 -8.08
CA THR A 72 -8.32 -2.16 -7.57
C THR A 72 -7.38 -2.93 -8.47
N LYS A 73 -6.61 -3.83 -7.85
CA LYS A 73 -5.73 -4.77 -8.52
C LYS A 73 -6.06 -6.18 -8.06
N THR A 74 -6.40 -7.05 -8.98
CA THR A 74 -6.48 -8.49 -8.71
C THR A 74 -5.07 -9.07 -8.61
N PRO A 75 -4.85 -10.10 -7.77
CA PRO A 75 -3.56 -10.76 -7.67
C PRO A 75 -3.14 -11.36 -9.00
N GLY A 76 -1.84 -11.46 -9.23
CA GLY A 76 -1.30 -12.30 -10.30
C GLY A 76 -1.57 -13.78 -10.06
N ASP A 77 -1.54 -14.58 -11.13
CA ASP A 77 -1.57 -16.04 -11.02
C ASP A 77 -0.17 -16.55 -10.65
N VAL A 78 0.13 -16.49 -9.36
CA VAL A 78 1.47 -16.79 -8.81
C VAL A 78 1.36 -17.98 -7.84
N ALA A 79 2.25 -18.94 -7.98
CA ALA A 79 2.41 -20.01 -7.01
C ALA A 79 3.05 -19.44 -5.73
N VAL A 80 2.25 -19.33 -4.68
CA VAL A 80 2.71 -18.84 -3.38
C VAL A 80 3.52 -19.90 -2.67
N VAL A 81 4.79 -19.63 -2.41
CA VAL A 81 5.72 -20.49 -1.67
C VAL A 81 5.86 -20.00 -0.22
N ASP A 82 5.96 -18.70 -0.02
CA ASP A 82 6.11 -18.09 1.30
C ASP A 82 5.54 -16.67 1.28
N THR A 83 4.83 -16.28 2.32
CA THR A 83 4.24 -14.94 2.42
C THR A 83 5.11 -13.95 3.22
N VAL A 84 6.23 -14.40 3.77
CA VAL A 84 7.15 -13.56 4.54
C VAL A 84 7.71 -12.44 3.67
N GLY A 85 7.57 -11.20 4.14
CA GLY A 85 8.06 -10.02 3.45
C GLY A 85 7.18 -9.53 2.28
N ALA A 86 6.03 -10.15 2.03
CA ALA A 86 5.11 -9.72 0.97
C ALA A 86 4.67 -8.26 1.12
N GLY A 87 4.27 -7.87 2.33
CA GLY A 87 3.85 -6.49 2.63
C GLY A 87 4.98 -5.48 2.50
N ASP A 88 6.18 -5.83 2.97
CA ASP A 88 7.36 -4.96 2.89
C ASP A 88 7.80 -4.78 1.44
N SER A 89 7.82 -5.86 0.66
CA SER A 89 8.18 -5.80 -0.76
C SER A 89 7.12 -5.07 -1.59
N PHE A 90 5.84 -5.18 -1.22
CA PHE A 90 4.78 -4.38 -1.84
C PHE A 90 5.01 -2.89 -1.60
N MET A 91 5.34 -2.48 -0.36
CA MET A 91 5.69 -1.09 -0.06
C MET A 91 6.95 -0.64 -0.80
N GLY A 92 7.96 -1.51 -0.90
CA GLY A 92 9.14 -1.27 -1.73
C GLY A 92 8.79 -1.00 -3.19
N GLY A 93 7.84 -1.75 -3.76
CA GLY A 93 7.32 -1.55 -5.11
C GLY A 93 6.57 -0.21 -5.29
N ILE A 94 5.80 0.22 -4.28
CA ILE A 94 5.18 1.56 -4.27
C ILE A 94 6.28 2.65 -4.36
N ILE A 95 7.29 2.55 -3.51
CA ILE A 95 8.39 3.51 -3.45
C ILE A 95 9.16 3.53 -4.79
N ASP A 96 9.46 2.37 -5.36
CA ASP A 96 10.15 2.25 -6.64
C ASP A 96 9.36 2.90 -7.78
N ALA A 97 8.04 2.65 -7.86
CA ALA A 97 7.18 3.27 -8.86
C ALA A 97 7.15 4.79 -8.72
N MET A 98 6.95 5.28 -7.49
CA MET A 98 6.93 6.72 -7.22
C MET A 98 8.27 7.38 -7.53
N TRP A 99 9.38 6.70 -7.21
CA TRP A 99 10.71 7.18 -7.54
C TRP A 99 10.94 7.31 -9.05
N GLY A 100 10.49 6.29 -9.81
CA GLY A 100 10.54 6.30 -11.28
C GLY A 100 9.72 7.41 -11.92
N MET A 101 8.64 7.84 -11.27
CA MET A 101 7.81 8.97 -11.70
C MET A 101 8.35 10.35 -11.23
N GLY A 102 9.45 10.40 -10.49
CA GLY A 102 9.97 11.62 -9.89
C GLY A 102 9.18 12.12 -8.68
N LEU A 103 8.27 11.31 -8.14
CA LEU A 103 7.45 11.63 -6.97
C LEU A 103 8.24 11.39 -5.67
N ARG A 104 9.16 12.28 -5.36
CA ARG A 104 10.06 12.18 -4.22
C ARG A 104 10.33 13.55 -3.60
N GLY A 105 10.60 13.54 -2.29
CA GLY A 105 10.84 14.76 -1.54
C GLY A 105 9.58 15.59 -1.29
N GLY A 106 9.73 16.66 -0.54
CA GLY A 106 8.61 17.54 -0.15
C GLY A 106 7.91 18.23 -1.33
N GLU A 107 8.61 18.42 -2.43
CA GLU A 107 8.08 19.04 -3.65
C GLU A 107 7.03 18.18 -4.34
N ALA A 108 7.06 16.86 -4.13
CA ALA A 108 6.10 15.93 -4.72
C ALA A 108 4.74 15.91 -4.01
N ARG A 109 4.60 16.51 -2.84
CA ARG A 109 3.37 16.45 -2.03
C ARG A 109 2.13 16.96 -2.76
N GLU A 110 2.23 18.05 -3.49
CA GLU A 110 1.11 18.57 -4.26
C GLU A 110 0.77 17.67 -5.44
N THR A 111 1.77 17.14 -6.13
CA THR A 111 1.59 16.19 -7.24
C THR A 111 0.92 14.91 -6.78
N LEU A 112 1.28 14.40 -5.59
CA LEU A 112 0.64 13.22 -5.00
C LEU A 112 -0.87 13.40 -4.77
N ARG A 113 -1.32 14.63 -4.49
CA ARG A 113 -2.75 14.94 -4.31
C ARG A 113 -3.54 14.98 -5.62
N THR A 114 -2.85 15.03 -6.75
CA THR A 114 -3.44 15.15 -8.10
C THR A 114 -3.05 13.99 -9.01
N LEU A 115 -2.71 12.83 -8.45
CA LEU A 115 -2.39 11.63 -9.21
C LEU A 115 -3.53 11.25 -10.15
N SER A 116 -3.20 10.96 -11.40
CA SER A 116 -4.15 10.39 -12.35
C SER A 116 -4.41 8.91 -12.04
N GLU A 117 -5.52 8.38 -12.55
CA GLU A 117 -5.83 6.96 -12.46
C GLU A 117 -4.70 6.08 -13.05
N GLU A 118 -4.13 6.51 -14.16
CA GLU A 118 -3.01 5.81 -14.82
C GLU A 118 -1.77 5.74 -13.90
N GLN A 119 -1.45 6.85 -13.22
CA GLN A 119 -0.34 6.87 -12.27
C GLN A 119 -0.60 5.97 -11.05
N VAL A 120 -1.80 6.02 -10.49
CA VAL A 120 -2.18 5.14 -9.36
C VAL A 120 -2.12 3.68 -9.79
N ARG A 121 -2.63 3.35 -10.97
CA ARG A 121 -2.58 2.01 -11.53
C ARG A 121 -1.14 1.53 -11.71
N ALA A 122 -0.26 2.35 -12.26
CA ALA A 122 1.16 2.02 -12.43
C ALA A 122 1.85 1.77 -11.08
N ILE A 123 1.51 2.54 -10.03
CA ILE A 123 2.04 2.32 -8.67
C ILE A 123 1.64 0.94 -8.14
N ILE A 124 0.35 0.60 -8.18
CA ILE A 124 -0.11 -0.69 -7.62
C ILE A 124 0.29 -1.88 -8.50
N ASP A 125 0.41 -1.72 -9.81
CA ASP A 125 0.91 -2.75 -10.71
C ASP A 125 2.36 -3.09 -10.40
N ARG A 126 3.20 -2.09 -10.21
CA ARG A 126 4.61 -2.27 -9.82
C ARG A 126 4.73 -2.91 -8.45
N ALA A 127 3.96 -2.44 -7.48
CA ALA A 127 3.93 -3.00 -6.13
C ALA A 127 3.52 -4.47 -6.11
N SER A 128 2.48 -4.82 -6.87
CA SER A 128 2.00 -6.20 -7.02
C SER A 128 3.07 -7.08 -7.67
N ALA A 129 3.71 -6.63 -8.75
CA ALA A 129 4.76 -7.39 -9.43
C ALA A 129 5.94 -7.70 -8.49
N VAL A 130 6.37 -6.74 -7.68
CA VAL A 130 7.43 -6.96 -6.68
C VAL A 130 7.01 -7.97 -5.62
N SER A 131 5.79 -7.85 -5.11
CA SER A 131 5.24 -8.77 -4.10
C SER A 131 5.05 -10.18 -4.66
N ASP A 132 4.54 -10.31 -5.88
CA ASP A 132 4.31 -11.60 -6.56
C ASP A 132 5.62 -12.40 -6.70
N VAL A 133 6.72 -11.75 -7.08
CA VAL A 133 8.03 -12.39 -7.13
C VAL A 133 8.49 -12.80 -5.72
N THR A 134 8.29 -11.93 -4.71
CA THR A 134 8.68 -12.22 -3.33
C THR A 134 7.98 -13.46 -2.80
N VAL A 135 6.65 -13.56 -2.96
CA VAL A 135 5.87 -14.71 -2.45
C VAL A 135 6.12 -16.00 -3.23
N SER A 136 6.64 -15.93 -4.44
CA SER A 136 7.05 -17.10 -5.24
C SER A 136 8.36 -17.72 -4.80
N ARG A 137 9.05 -17.11 -3.84
CA ARG A 137 10.36 -17.52 -3.33
C ARG A 137 10.29 -17.86 -1.85
N LYS A 138 11.22 -18.66 -1.38
CA LYS A 138 11.36 -18.98 0.05
C LYS A 138 12.00 -17.81 0.79
N GLY A 139 11.39 -17.42 1.91
CA GLY A 139 11.84 -16.30 2.74
C GLY A 139 11.55 -14.93 2.11
N ALA A 140 11.89 -13.86 2.82
CA ALA A 140 11.78 -12.48 2.36
C ALA A 140 12.85 -12.18 1.29
N ASN A 141 12.59 -12.57 0.05
CA ASN A 141 13.54 -12.46 -1.06
C ASN A 141 12.93 -11.66 -2.23
N PRO A 142 12.89 -10.32 -2.12
CA PRO A 142 12.34 -9.48 -3.17
C PRO A 142 13.21 -9.52 -4.44
N PRO A 143 12.61 -9.20 -5.61
CA PRO A 143 13.35 -9.18 -6.87
C PRO A 143 14.33 -8.02 -6.97
N TRP A 144 15.38 -8.22 -7.73
CA TRP A 144 16.19 -7.13 -8.25
C TRP A 144 15.46 -6.41 -9.40
N ALA A 145 15.79 -5.14 -9.64
CA ALA A 145 15.13 -4.34 -10.68
C ALA A 145 15.14 -5.00 -12.07
N HIS A 146 16.21 -5.70 -12.43
CA HIS A 146 16.35 -6.39 -13.71
C HIS A 146 15.49 -7.66 -13.85
N GLU A 147 14.92 -8.17 -12.76
CA GLU A 147 14.03 -9.34 -12.76
C GLU A 147 12.56 -8.94 -13.01
N LEU A 148 12.26 -7.64 -13.03
CA LEU A 148 10.92 -7.08 -13.20
C LEU A 148 10.69 -6.44 -14.58
N SER A 149 11.58 -6.65 -15.50
CA SER A 149 11.50 -6.16 -16.90
C SER A 149 10.63 -7.04 -17.77
#